data_422a4591d513623cc5afc1b01f330b8f
#
_entry.id   422a4591d513623cc5afc1b01f330b8f
#
_cell.length_a   1.000
_cell.length_b   1.000
_cell.length_c   1.000
_cell.angle_alpha   90.00
_cell.angle_beta   90.00
_cell.angle_gamma   90.00
#
_symmetry.space_group_name_H-M   'P 1'
#
loop_
_entity.id
_entity.type
_entity.pdbx_description
1 polymer ?
#
loop_
_entity_poly.entity_id
_entity_poly.type
_entity_poly.pdbx_seq_one_letter_code
_entity_poly.pdbx_strand_id
1 'polypeptide(L)'
;MDPNPLQQKYGRVFEPGELIFEENDDGDHMFIIQDGQVMISRTINEQDTPVAMLEKGEFFGEMAIVNRIRRTARARAHARTQLLAFDRVGLEQLVEKNPKIALSIIDRLCRRLGSANAQIRQMAQQTSRHSLVVALQVLAQKEEGMGTIHQIQRELGMTLGCPQAEVESLIGTLVDQGALALDGDLVLVRDRTILHKMAES
;
A
#
# COMPACT_ATOMS: atom_id res chain seq x y z
N MET A 1 -29.84 -4.76 29.82
CA MET A 1 -29.32 -5.64 28.76
C MET A 1 -28.18 -6.44 29.39
N ASP A 2 -28.35 -7.75 29.52
CA ASP A 2 -27.27 -8.56 30.04
C ASP A 2 -26.03 -8.43 29.12
N PRO A 3 -24.85 -8.24 29.69
CA PRO A 3 -23.65 -8.11 28.90
C PRO A 3 -23.42 -9.38 28.07
N ASN A 4 -23.16 -9.21 26.77
CA ASN A 4 -22.87 -10.31 25.86
C ASN A 4 -21.80 -11.22 26.49
N PRO A 5 -21.99 -12.54 26.58
CA PRO A 5 -21.02 -13.48 27.18
C PRO A 5 -19.61 -13.38 26.61
N LEU A 6 -19.48 -13.02 25.32
CA LEU A 6 -18.19 -12.78 24.70
C LEU A 6 -17.50 -11.52 25.27
N GLN A 7 -18.29 -10.47 25.55
CA GLN A 7 -17.77 -9.23 26.14
C GLN A 7 -17.27 -9.45 27.56
N GLN A 8 -17.95 -10.29 28.34
CA GLN A 8 -17.53 -10.63 29.72
C GLN A 8 -16.19 -11.38 29.73
N LYS A 9 -15.99 -12.31 28.81
CA LYS A 9 -14.81 -13.19 28.77
C LYS A 9 -13.61 -12.57 28.04
N TYR A 10 -13.86 -11.90 26.93
CA TYR A 10 -12.81 -11.44 25.99
C TYR A 10 -12.74 -9.91 25.85
N GLY A 11 -13.68 -9.18 26.47
CA GLY A 11 -13.78 -7.72 26.33
C GLY A 11 -12.57 -6.98 26.93
N ARG A 12 -12.11 -5.99 26.18
CA ARG A 12 -11.12 -4.98 26.62
C ARG A 12 -11.60 -3.62 26.15
N VAL A 13 -11.37 -2.60 26.95
CA VAL A 13 -11.72 -1.21 26.62
C VAL A 13 -10.43 -0.40 26.68
N PHE A 14 -10.25 0.45 25.68
CA PHE A 14 -9.09 1.36 25.57
C PHE A 14 -9.61 2.78 25.37
N GLU A 15 -9.01 3.72 26.07
CA GLU A 15 -9.33 5.14 25.93
C GLU A 15 -8.58 5.76 24.72
N PRO A 16 -9.03 6.91 24.18
CA PRO A 16 -8.36 7.57 23.07
C PRO A 16 -6.88 7.81 23.32
N GLY A 17 -6.03 7.40 22.39
CA GLY A 17 -4.57 7.50 22.50
C GLY A 17 -3.91 6.37 23.29
N GLU A 18 -4.65 5.46 23.91
CA GLU A 18 -4.08 4.35 24.67
C GLU A 18 -3.41 3.32 23.75
N LEU A 19 -2.25 2.86 24.16
CA LEU A 19 -1.47 1.84 23.47
C LEU A 19 -2.08 0.45 23.71
N ILE A 20 -2.30 -0.29 22.63
CA ILE A 20 -2.77 -1.68 22.69
C ILE A 20 -1.57 -2.63 22.67
N PHE A 21 -0.60 -2.40 21.79
CA PHE A 21 0.71 -3.05 21.77
C PHE A 21 1.70 -2.27 20.87
N GLU A 22 2.98 -2.47 21.14
CA GLU A 22 4.08 -1.92 20.32
C GLU A 22 4.50 -2.85 19.18
N GLU A 23 5.13 -2.26 18.16
CA GLU A 23 5.85 -3.03 17.15
C GLU A 23 7.00 -3.81 17.82
N ASN A 24 7.23 -5.06 17.38
CA ASN A 24 8.21 -6.00 17.92
C ASN A 24 7.90 -6.59 19.32
N ASP A 25 6.78 -6.25 19.95
CA ASP A 25 6.32 -6.95 21.14
C ASP A 25 6.05 -8.42 20.87
N ASP A 26 6.14 -9.26 21.89
CA ASP A 26 5.57 -10.60 21.85
C ASP A 26 4.05 -10.49 21.88
N GLY A 27 3.36 -11.31 21.06
CA GLY A 27 1.91 -11.22 20.92
C GLY A 27 1.22 -12.55 21.02
N ASP A 28 0.32 -12.68 21.99
CA ASP A 28 -0.45 -13.88 22.30
C ASP A 28 -1.95 -13.74 22.02
N HIS A 29 -2.41 -12.54 21.62
CA HIS A 29 -3.80 -12.26 21.28
C HIS A 29 -3.95 -11.59 19.91
N MET A 30 -5.07 -11.88 19.24
CA MET A 30 -5.65 -11.04 18.20
C MET A 30 -6.83 -10.28 18.76
N PHE A 31 -7.23 -9.22 18.09
CA PHE A 31 -8.30 -8.34 18.54
C PHE A 31 -9.35 -8.16 17.45
N ILE A 32 -10.62 -8.16 17.84
CA ILE A 32 -11.76 -7.81 16.97
C ILE A 32 -12.37 -6.53 17.52
N ILE A 33 -12.53 -5.51 16.68
CA ILE A 33 -13.11 -4.22 17.07
C ILE A 33 -14.63 -4.35 17.14
N GLN A 34 -15.17 -4.20 18.34
CA GLN A 34 -16.62 -4.19 18.58
C GLN A 34 -17.21 -2.79 18.39
N ASP A 35 -16.44 -1.78 18.78
CA ASP A 35 -16.79 -0.36 18.62
C ASP A 35 -15.55 0.50 18.72
N GLY A 36 -15.56 1.70 18.10
CA GLY A 36 -14.42 2.61 18.08
C GLY A 36 -13.50 2.41 16.86
N GLN A 37 -12.27 2.92 16.95
CA GLN A 37 -11.28 2.95 15.87
C GLN A 37 -9.87 2.69 16.41
N VAL A 38 -9.06 1.95 15.66
CA VAL A 38 -7.67 1.64 16.00
C VAL A 38 -6.74 2.10 14.87
N MET A 39 -5.74 2.89 15.23
CA MET A 39 -4.65 3.28 14.34
C MET A 39 -3.57 2.19 14.37
N ILE A 40 -3.21 1.68 13.20
CA ILE A 40 -2.05 0.82 13.00
C ILE A 40 -0.95 1.67 12.40
N SER A 41 0.25 1.64 13.01
CA SER A 41 1.42 2.38 12.53
C SER A 41 2.68 1.51 12.58
N ARG A 42 3.71 1.92 11.83
CA ARG A 42 5.03 1.28 11.80
C ARG A 42 6.12 2.32 11.91
N THR A 43 7.23 1.94 12.49
CA THR A 43 8.43 2.76 12.50
C THR A 43 9.15 2.65 11.16
N ILE A 44 9.11 3.73 10.35
CA ILE A 44 9.80 3.85 9.07
C ILE A 44 10.73 5.04 9.15
N ASN A 45 12.04 4.85 8.94
CA ASN A 45 13.05 5.91 9.05
C ASN A 45 12.95 6.69 10.40
N GLU A 46 12.79 5.95 11.50
CA GLU A 46 12.65 6.49 12.87
C GLU A 46 11.37 7.33 13.09
N GLN A 47 10.44 7.33 12.16
CA GLN A 47 9.16 8.02 12.25
C GLN A 47 8.01 7.04 12.40
N ASP A 48 7.06 7.36 13.30
CA ASP A 48 5.82 6.60 13.45
C ASP A 48 4.88 6.92 12.27
N THR A 49 4.83 6.01 11.32
CA THR A 49 4.09 6.18 10.07
C THR A 49 2.78 5.42 10.13
N PRO A 50 1.62 6.09 10.04
CA PRO A 50 0.32 5.43 9.94
C PRO A 50 0.24 4.53 8.70
N VAL A 51 -0.20 3.29 8.91
CA VAL A 51 -0.37 2.28 7.85
C VAL A 51 -1.84 2.02 7.55
N ALA A 52 -2.68 1.98 8.60
CA ALA A 52 -4.11 1.74 8.45
C ALA A 52 -4.90 2.33 9.62
N MET A 53 -6.14 2.73 9.34
CA MET A 53 -7.17 3.00 10.32
C MET A 53 -8.19 1.86 10.26
N LEU A 54 -8.37 1.17 11.37
CA LEU A 54 -9.28 0.03 11.46
C LEU A 54 -10.53 0.41 12.23
N GLU A 55 -11.68 -0.10 11.78
CA GLU A 55 -12.99 0.26 12.29
C GLU A 55 -13.74 -0.95 12.83
N LYS A 56 -14.93 -0.68 13.35
CA LYS A 56 -15.85 -1.70 13.87
C LYS A 56 -15.98 -2.90 12.93
N GLY A 57 -15.85 -4.08 13.50
CA GLY A 57 -15.94 -5.37 12.82
C GLY A 57 -14.62 -5.79 12.15
N GLU A 58 -13.59 -4.96 12.12
CA GLU A 58 -12.26 -5.36 11.67
C GLU A 58 -11.46 -6.05 12.77
N PHE A 59 -10.37 -6.72 12.39
CA PHE A 59 -9.49 -7.42 13.31
C PHE A 59 -8.02 -7.10 13.01
N PHE A 60 -7.17 -7.28 14.02
CA PHE A 60 -5.72 -7.04 13.94
C PHE A 60 -4.94 -7.87 14.96
N GLY A 61 -3.63 -7.94 14.81
CA GLY A 61 -2.74 -8.71 15.68
C GLY A 61 -2.79 -10.22 15.46
N GLU A 62 -3.51 -10.68 14.43
CA GLU A 62 -3.66 -12.09 14.04
C GLU A 62 -2.33 -12.73 13.63
N MET A 63 -1.42 -11.95 13.03
CA MET A 63 -0.14 -12.47 12.53
C MET A 63 0.71 -13.05 13.67
N ALA A 64 0.67 -12.43 14.84
CA ALA A 64 1.42 -12.90 16.00
C ALA A 64 0.95 -14.28 16.47
N ILE A 65 -0.36 -14.52 16.54
CA ILE A 65 -0.91 -15.79 17.02
C ILE A 65 -0.94 -16.90 15.96
N VAL A 66 -1.12 -16.54 14.67
CA VAL A 66 -1.19 -17.50 13.57
C VAL A 66 0.22 -17.93 13.14
N ASN A 67 1.11 -16.96 12.87
CA ASN A 67 2.46 -17.21 12.37
C ASN A 67 3.51 -17.36 13.49
N ARG A 68 3.14 -17.11 14.75
CA ARG A 68 4.05 -17.14 15.93
C ARG A 68 5.24 -16.20 15.74
N ILE A 69 4.99 -15.00 15.27
CA ILE A 69 5.98 -13.94 15.09
C ILE A 69 5.66 -12.77 16.03
N ARG A 70 6.62 -11.89 16.25
CA ARG A 70 6.40 -10.64 16.99
C ARG A 70 5.41 -9.73 16.29
N ARG A 71 4.87 -8.73 17.02
CA ARG A 71 3.99 -7.71 16.44
C ARG A 71 4.67 -7.03 15.27
N THR A 72 4.03 -7.03 14.12
CA THR A 72 4.56 -6.45 12.86
C THR A 72 4.29 -4.95 12.73
N ALA A 73 3.53 -4.38 13.66
CA ALA A 73 3.15 -2.97 13.70
C ALA A 73 2.73 -2.60 15.13
N ARG A 74 2.67 -1.29 15.42
CA ARG A 74 2.06 -0.72 16.62
C ARG A 74 0.55 -0.61 16.42
N ALA A 75 -0.23 -0.81 17.49
CA ALA A 75 -1.66 -0.56 17.54
C ALA A 75 -2.02 0.38 18.68
N ARG A 76 -2.75 1.47 18.38
CA ARG A 76 -3.20 2.48 19.33
C ARG A 76 -4.68 2.79 19.13
N ALA A 77 -5.44 2.92 20.19
CA ALA A 77 -6.83 3.35 20.12
C ALA A 77 -6.91 4.81 19.62
N HIS A 78 -7.59 5.05 18.51
CA HIS A 78 -7.80 6.40 17.97
C HIS A 78 -8.97 7.12 18.64
N ALA A 79 -10.00 6.35 18.99
CA ALA A 79 -11.15 6.78 19.78
C ALA A 79 -11.34 5.81 20.95
N ARG A 80 -12.30 6.07 21.85
CA ARG A 80 -12.68 5.09 22.85
C ARG A 80 -13.12 3.80 22.16
N THR A 81 -12.39 2.71 22.39
CA THR A 81 -12.49 1.49 21.59
C THR A 81 -12.79 0.28 22.46
N GLN A 82 -13.75 -0.51 22.02
CA GLN A 82 -14.09 -1.80 22.64
C GLN A 82 -13.58 -2.92 21.74
N LEU A 83 -12.75 -3.79 22.30
CA LEU A 83 -12.13 -4.92 21.62
C LEU A 83 -12.57 -6.24 22.23
N LEU A 84 -12.60 -7.30 21.43
CA LEU A 84 -12.55 -8.68 21.92
C LEU A 84 -11.14 -9.23 21.66
N ALA A 85 -10.46 -9.67 22.73
CA ALA A 85 -9.11 -10.21 22.68
C ALA A 85 -9.17 -11.74 22.73
N PHE A 86 -8.72 -12.41 21.67
CA PHE A 86 -8.68 -13.86 21.56
C PHE A 86 -7.23 -14.34 21.47
N ASP A 87 -6.83 -15.22 22.36
CA ASP A 87 -5.66 -16.05 22.14
C ASP A 87 -5.96 -17.12 21.07
N ARG A 88 -4.96 -17.91 20.71
CA ARG A 88 -5.10 -18.94 19.67
C ARG A 88 -6.21 -19.95 19.99
N VAL A 89 -6.26 -20.41 21.24
CA VAL A 89 -7.27 -21.40 21.69
C VAL A 89 -8.67 -20.79 21.65
N GLY A 90 -8.82 -19.55 22.11
CA GLY A 90 -10.08 -18.81 22.05
C GLY A 90 -10.57 -18.59 20.63
N LEU A 91 -9.67 -18.30 19.69
CA LEU A 91 -9.99 -18.17 18.26
C LEU A 91 -10.46 -19.52 17.69
N GLU A 92 -9.73 -20.61 17.96
CA GLU A 92 -10.11 -21.97 17.53
C GLU A 92 -11.51 -22.32 18.02
N GLN A 93 -11.81 -22.13 19.30
CA GLN A 93 -13.13 -22.37 19.88
C GLN A 93 -14.24 -21.48 19.26
N LEU A 94 -13.90 -20.23 18.93
CA LEU A 94 -14.84 -19.31 18.29
C LEU A 94 -15.20 -19.78 16.88
N VAL A 95 -14.19 -20.22 16.11
CA VAL A 95 -14.37 -20.75 14.75
C VAL A 95 -15.11 -22.08 14.76
N GLU A 96 -14.80 -23.00 15.68
CA GLU A 96 -15.52 -24.27 15.83
C GLU A 96 -17.01 -24.05 16.08
N LYS A 97 -17.37 -23.11 16.96
CA LYS A 97 -18.75 -22.78 17.26
C LYS A 97 -19.46 -22.06 16.12
N ASN A 98 -18.76 -21.30 15.33
CA ASN A 98 -19.30 -20.56 14.19
C ASN A 98 -18.32 -20.51 13.02
N PRO A 99 -18.31 -21.51 12.14
CA PRO A 99 -17.40 -21.57 10.98
C PRO A 99 -17.49 -20.38 10.01
N LYS A 100 -18.62 -19.65 10.02
CA LYS A 100 -18.77 -18.43 9.20
C LYS A 100 -17.78 -17.33 9.60
N ILE A 101 -17.30 -17.35 10.84
CA ILE A 101 -16.27 -16.41 11.31
C ILE A 101 -14.96 -16.64 10.56
N ALA A 102 -14.56 -17.88 10.34
CA ALA A 102 -13.36 -18.19 9.54
C ALA A 102 -13.49 -17.65 8.11
N LEU A 103 -14.63 -17.85 7.45
CA LEU A 103 -14.88 -17.30 6.11
C LEU A 103 -14.83 -15.77 6.10
N SER A 104 -15.37 -15.12 7.13
CA SER A 104 -15.30 -13.66 7.27
C SER A 104 -13.86 -13.15 7.45
N ILE A 105 -13.03 -13.88 8.22
CA ILE A 105 -11.60 -13.57 8.37
C ILE A 105 -10.87 -13.73 7.03
N ILE A 106 -11.08 -14.84 6.33
CA ILE A 106 -10.48 -15.10 5.01
C ILE A 106 -10.87 -14.00 4.01
N ASP A 107 -12.16 -13.65 3.91
CA ASP A 107 -12.63 -12.57 3.01
C ASP A 107 -11.90 -11.25 3.27
N ARG A 108 -11.76 -10.86 4.54
CA ARG A 108 -11.05 -9.63 4.92
C ARG A 108 -9.56 -9.69 4.59
N LEU A 109 -8.91 -10.84 4.84
CA LEU A 109 -7.50 -11.03 4.48
C LEU A 109 -7.30 -10.98 2.96
N CYS A 110 -8.20 -11.58 2.18
CA CYS A 110 -8.17 -11.49 0.71
C CYS A 110 -8.33 -10.05 0.21
N ARG A 111 -9.22 -9.26 0.82
CA ARG A 111 -9.37 -7.82 0.49
C ARG A 111 -8.11 -7.03 0.84
N ARG A 112 -7.51 -7.23 2.02
CA ARG A 112 -6.25 -6.58 2.42
C ARG A 112 -5.12 -6.93 1.45
N LEU A 113 -5.00 -8.20 1.06
CA LEU A 113 -4.02 -8.66 0.09
C LEU A 113 -4.24 -8.02 -1.29
N GLY A 114 -5.50 -7.95 -1.75
CA GLY A 114 -5.87 -7.29 -2.99
C GLY A 114 -5.47 -5.81 -3.01
N SER A 115 -5.74 -5.08 -1.93
CA SER A 115 -5.35 -3.67 -1.76
C SER A 115 -3.83 -3.51 -1.75
N ALA A 116 -3.10 -4.35 -1.00
CA ALA A 116 -1.64 -4.31 -0.96
C ALA A 116 -1.02 -4.57 -2.34
N ASN A 117 -1.53 -5.57 -3.09
CA ASN A 117 -1.08 -5.85 -4.45
C ASN A 117 -1.38 -4.71 -5.42
N ALA A 118 -2.51 -3.99 -5.25
CA ALA A 118 -2.81 -2.80 -6.05
C ALA A 118 -1.84 -1.65 -5.76
N GLN A 119 -1.50 -1.41 -4.49
CA GLN A 119 -0.51 -0.41 -4.08
C GLN A 119 0.88 -0.71 -4.64
N ILE A 120 1.32 -1.98 -4.56
CA ILE A 120 2.61 -2.41 -5.13
C ILE A 120 2.66 -2.15 -6.65
N ARG A 121 1.59 -2.49 -7.37
CA ARG A 121 1.49 -2.21 -8.82
C ARG A 121 1.55 -0.71 -9.12
N GLN A 122 0.84 0.10 -8.36
CA GLN A 122 0.85 1.55 -8.53
C GLN A 122 2.26 2.14 -8.27
N MET A 123 2.95 1.70 -7.22
CA MET A 123 4.32 2.11 -6.92
C MET A 123 5.29 1.71 -8.06
N ALA A 124 5.18 0.47 -8.56
CA ALA A 124 5.99 0.01 -9.68
C ALA A 124 5.76 0.86 -10.93
N GLN A 125 4.51 1.18 -11.27
CA GLN A 125 4.18 2.04 -12.41
C GLN A 125 4.72 3.47 -12.26
N GLN A 126 4.63 4.06 -11.07
CA GLN A 126 5.19 5.39 -10.79
C GLN A 126 6.71 5.40 -10.95
N THR A 127 7.40 4.38 -10.43
CA THR A 127 8.86 4.25 -10.54
C THR A 127 9.29 4.08 -12.00
N SER A 128 8.59 3.24 -12.78
CA SER A 128 8.86 3.07 -14.20
C SER A 128 8.64 4.37 -14.97
N ARG A 129 7.54 5.07 -14.70
CA ARG A 129 7.24 6.36 -15.34
C ARG A 129 8.30 7.42 -15.05
N HIS A 130 8.72 7.55 -13.79
CA HIS A 130 9.79 8.48 -13.40
C HIS A 130 11.11 8.15 -14.12
N SER A 131 11.52 6.87 -14.11
CA SER A 131 12.73 6.42 -14.80
C SER A 131 12.69 6.69 -16.31
N LEU A 132 11.53 6.50 -16.94
CA LEU A 132 11.31 6.81 -18.36
C LEU A 132 11.45 8.31 -18.65
N VAL A 133 10.88 9.19 -17.82
CA VAL A 133 10.99 10.64 -18.00
C VAL A 133 12.43 11.10 -17.87
N VAL A 134 13.18 10.59 -16.87
CA VAL A 134 14.61 10.90 -16.69
C VAL A 134 15.42 10.42 -17.90
N ALA A 135 15.17 9.23 -18.41
CA ALA A 135 15.86 8.71 -19.60
C ALA A 135 15.54 9.53 -20.85
N LEU A 136 14.29 9.96 -21.03
CA LEU A 136 13.90 10.86 -22.12
C LEU A 136 14.58 12.22 -22.02
N GLN A 137 14.79 12.77 -20.80
CA GLN A 137 15.55 13.99 -20.61
C GLN A 137 17.01 13.85 -21.06
N VAL A 138 17.65 12.71 -20.76
CA VAL A 138 19.02 12.44 -21.22
C VAL A 138 19.07 12.39 -22.74
N LEU A 139 18.11 11.72 -23.39
CA LEU A 139 18.01 11.71 -24.86
C LEU A 139 17.74 13.09 -25.44
N ALA A 140 16.97 13.91 -24.74
CA ALA A 140 16.64 15.28 -25.15
C ALA A 140 17.86 16.25 -25.16
N GLN A 141 18.99 15.87 -24.56
CA GLN A 141 20.23 16.66 -24.58
C GLN A 141 21.01 16.53 -25.90
N LYS A 142 20.68 15.53 -26.71
CA LYS A 142 21.32 15.37 -28.04
C LYS A 142 20.88 16.52 -28.97
N GLU A 143 21.82 17.11 -29.71
CA GLU A 143 21.58 18.29 -30.57
C GLU A 143 20.68 17.98 -31.78
N GLU A 144 20.65 16.74 -32.25
CA GLU A 144 19.93 16.29 -33.46
C GLU A 144 18.49 15.81 -33.22
N GLY A 145 17.91 16.05 -32.02
CA GLY A 145 16.63 15.51 -31.62
C GLY A 145 16.75 14.17 -30.90
N MET A 146 15.61 13.64 -30.42
CA MET A 146 15.60 12.41 -29.62
C MET A 146 15.67 11.12 -30.45
N GLY A 147 15.51 11.22 -31.77
CA GLY A 147 15.40 10.06 -32.67
C GLY A 147 13.96 9.67 -32.99
N THR A 148 13.77 8.58 -33.70
CA THR A 148 12.44 8.07 -34.04
C THR A 148 11.80 7.37 -32.82
N ILE A 149 10.47 7.31 -32.80
CA ILE A 149 9.72 6.58 -31.75
C ILE A 149 10.29 5.17 -31.58
N HIS A 150 10.55 4.45 -32.67
CA HIS A 150 11.09 3.09 -32.63
C HIS A 150 12.50 3.00 -32.04
N GLN A 151 13.35 4.01 -32.29
CA GLN A 151 14.69 4.07 -31.68
C GLN A 151 14.60 4.30 -30.19
N ILE A 152 13.77 5.25 -29.76
CA ILE A 152 13.51 5.55 -28.34
C ILE A 152 12.93 4.33 -27.62
N GLN A 153 11.94 3.68 -28.19
CA GLN A 153 11.34 2.45 -27.64
C GLN A 153 12.38 1.35 -27.45
N ARG A 154 13.25 1.13 -28.44
CA ARG A 154 14.29 0.12 -28.37
C ARG A 154 15.32 0.46 -27.29
N GLU A 155 15.79 1.69 -27.23
CA GLU A 155 16.80 2.15 -26.29
C GLU A 155 16.28 2.08 -24.85
N LEU A 156 15.06 2.55 -24.60
CA LEU A 156 14.44 2.50 -23.28
C LEU A 156 13.99 1.08 -22.89
N GLY A 157 13.52 0.29 -23.85
CA GLY A 157 13.17 -1.13 -23.62
C GLY A 157 14.39 -1.95 -23.21
N MET A 158 15.55 -1.75 -23.85
CA MET A 158 16.81 -2.43 -23.50
C MET A 158 17.40 -1.94 -22.17
N THR A 159 17.33 -0.63 -21.90
CA THR A 159 17.98 -0.02 -20.73
C THR A 159 17.15 -0.16 -19.45
N LEU A 160 15.83 -0.01 -19.54
CA LEU A 160 14.92 0.02 -18.40
C LEU A 160 14.00 -1.19 -18.33
N GLY A 161 13.99 -2.07 -19.34
CA GLY A 161 13.07 -3.22 -19.40
C GLY A 161 11.60 -2.83 -19.59
N CYS A 162 11.32 -1.61 -20.06
CA CYS A 162 9.94 -1.12 -20.18
C CYS A 162 9.25 -1.67 -21.44
N PRO A 163 7.96 -2.08 -21.33
CA PRO A 163 7.16 -2.48 -22.49
C PRO A 163 7.00 -1.33 -23.50
N GLN A 164 7.02 -1.64 -24.80
CA GLN A 164 6.86 -0.64 -25.86
C GLN A 164 5.61 0.23 -25.70
N ALA A 165 4.48 -0.40 -25.34
CA ALA A 165 3.21 0.30 -25.12
C ALA A 165 3.28 1.36 -24.00
N GLU A 166 4.12 1.15 -22.99
CA GLU A 166 4.30 2.11 -21.89
C GLU A 166 5.12 3.33 -22.36
N VAL A 167 6.14 3.11 -23.16
CA VAL A 167 6.94 4.19 -23.79
C VAL A 167 6.09 5.02 -24.74
N GLU A 168 5.26 4.39 -25.58
CA GLU A 168 4.33 5.08 -26.48
C GLU A 168 3.31 5.93 -25.72
N SER A 169 2.70 5.36 -24.68
CA SER A 169 1.73 6.06 -23.85
C SER A 169 2.34 7.28 -23.17
N LEU A 170 3.60 7.18 -22.71
CA LEU A 170 4.29 8.31 -22.09
C LEU A 170 4.64 9.39 -23.14
N ILE A 171 5.17 9.01 -24.31
CA ILE A 171 5.44 9.95 -25.39
C ILE A 171 4.16 10.70 -25.77
N GLY A 172 3.03 9.98 -25.95
CA GLY A 172 1.73 10.59 -26.22
C GLY A 172 1.33 11.60 -25.15
N THR A 173 1.45 11.25 -23.87
CA THR A 173 1.18 12.16 -22.75
C THR A 173 2.06 13.41 -22.78
N LEU A 174 3.36 13.27 -23.10
CA LEU A 174 4.29 14.38 -23.19
C LEU A 174 4.04 15.28 -24.40
N VAL A 175 3.52 14.73 -25.48
CA VAL A 175 3.07 15.49 -26.65
C VAL A 175 1.81 16.30 -26.31
N ASP A 176 0.83 15.69 -25.66
CA ASP A 176 -0.40 16.37 -25.23
C ASP A 176 -0.12 17.53 -24.25
N GLN A 177 0.90 17.37 -23.41
CA GLN A 177 1.36 18.42 -22.48
C GLN A 177 2.26 19.47 -23.13
N GLY A 178 2.61 19.31 -24.40
CA GLY A 178 3.44 20.25 -25.13
C GLY A 178 4.93 20.18 -24.81
N ALA A 179 5.38 19.14 -24.09
CA ALA A 179 6.80 18.92 -23.80
C ALA A 179 7.54 18.37 -25.02
N LEU A 180 6.89 17.51 -25.79
CA LEU A 180 7.39 16.91 -27.01
C LEU A 180 6.49 17.30 -28.20
N ALA A 181 7.02 17.12 -29.42
CA ALA A 181 6.27 17.20 -30.67
C ALA A 181 6.68 16.03 -31.56
N LEU A 182 5.77 15.61 -32.45
CA LEU A 182 6.04 14.60 -33.46
C LEU A 182 6.13 15.28 -34.84
N ASP A 183 7.16 14.93 -35.58
CA ASP A 183 7.31 15.27 -37.02
C ASP A 183 7.46 13.93 -37.76
N GLY A 184 6.34 13.40 -38.26
CA GLY A 184 6.26 12.00 -38.71
C GLY A 184 6.60 11.04 -37.57
N ASP A 185 7.64 10.22 -37.74
CA ASP A 185 8.12 9.29 -36.70
C ASP A 185 9.18 9.91 -35.79
N LEU A 186 9.60 11.14 -36.04
CA LEU A 186 10.66 11.82 -35.28
C LEU A 186 10.07 12.49 -34.04
N VAL A 187 10.70 12.26 -32.88
CA VAL A 187 10.34 12.90 -31.62
C VAL A 187 11.23 14.12 -31.39
N LEU A 188 10.60 15.28 -31.28
CA LEU A 188 11.28 16.55 -31.07
C LEU A 188 10.97 17.09 -29.67
N VAL A 189 11.97 17.70 -29.03
CA VAL A 189 11.79 18.41 -27.77
C VAL A 189 11.22 19.79 -28.05
N ARG A 190 10.03 20.09 -27.53
CA ARG A 190 9.37 21.38 -27.67
C ARG A 190 9.59 22.26 -26.44
N ASP A 191 9.49 21.70 -25.24
CA ASP A 191 9.72 22.43 -23.98
C ASP A 191 10.46 21.56 -22.98
N ARG A 192 11.73 21.88 -22.73
CA ARG A 192 12.59 21.18 -21.77
C ARG A 192 12.16 21.44 -20.32
N THR A 193 11.48 22.56 -20.03
CA THR A 193 11.08 22.93 -18.68
C THR A 193 9.97 22.00 -18.17
N ILE A 194 9.06 21.62 -19.08
CA ILE A 194 7.98 20.65 -18.75
C ILE A 194 8.58 19.28 -18.46
N LEU A 195 9.52 18.80 -19.28
CA LEU A 195 10.23 17.54 -19.04
C LEU A 195 10.95 17.54 -17.69
N HIS A 196 11.58 18.65 -17.31
CA HIS A 196 12.30 18.78 -16.05
C HIS A 196 11.35 18.72 -14.84
N LYS A 197 10.25 19.45 -14.88
CA LYS A 197 9.23 19.42 -13.82
C LYS A 197 8.62 18.03 -13.60
N MET A 198 8.44 17.25 -14.68
CA MET A 198 7.88 15.90 -14.58
C MET A 198 8.87 14.86 -14.03
N ALA A 199 10.16 15.13 -14.10
CA ALA A 199 11.19 14.28 -13.50
C ALA A 199 11.42 14.61 -12.01
N GLU A 200 10.97 15.76 -11.53
CA GLU A 200 11.07 16.16 -10.12
C GLU A 200 9.80 15.85 -9.32
N SER A 201 8.70 15.46 -9.98
CA SER A 201 7.41 15.11 -9.36
C SER A 201 7.23 13.59 -9.22
#